data_5fdef7527ccce3d01b99d1496bc978e6
#
_entry.id   5fdef7527ccce3d01b99d1496bc978e6
#
_cell.length_a   1.000
_cell.length_b   1.000
_cell.length_c   1.000
_cell.angle_alpha   90.00
_cell.angle_beta   90.00
_cell.angle_gamma   90.00
#
_symmetry.space_group_name_H-M   'P 1'
#
loop_
_entity.id
_entity.type
_entity.pdbx_description
1 polymer ?
#
loop_
_entity_poly.entity_id
_entity_poly.type
_entity_poly.pdbx_seq_one_letter_code
_entity_poly.pdbx_strand_id
1 'polypeptide(L)'
;MEDLLELAIHGLTLGALYAMVAAGLALMFGVVRLINFAHGEFYMLGGYAFWYAYRELGLPYPVAGLAATGILSAFGWAYEHTVIRTILARTWHVQLIATLATSITLTNLAILVFGTQPKEVPTALSSTILEVGGVRLAWQRLVVLAAAIVIFAGLEWFVARSKMGKAMRAMSQNREACAIVGVDVQQVALATFAISAALAAAAAVLVSPLFNIFPDVGALLTLKAFAAVIAGGFGYVRGAIAASFLIGITESLAAGYLSYAYKDAIAFVFMVLVLLVRPHGLFGRRIGI
;
A
#
# COMPACT_ATOMS: atom_id res chain seq x y z
N MET A 1 -2.53 -16.63 26.76
CA MET A 1 -1.46 -15.65 26.45
C MET A 1 -0.82 -15.94 25.10
N GLU A 2 -0.60 -17.21 24.77
CA GLU A 2 -0.02 -17.65 23.49
C GLU A 2 -0.86 -17.18 22.30
N ASP A 3 -2.18 -17.39 22.32
CA ASP A 3 -3.10 -16.94 21.28
C ASP A 3 -3.07 -15.42 21.07
N LEU A 4 -2.95 -14.63 22.15
CA LEU A 4 -2.90 -13.17 22.05
C LEU A 4 -1.62 -12.70 21.34
N LEU A 5 -0.48 -13.34 21.61
CA LEU A 5 0.80 -13.02 20.99
C LEU A 5 0.79 -13.41 19.51
N GLU A 6 0.21 -14.56 19.16
CA GLU A 6 0.03 -15.00 17.79
C GLU A 6 -0.86 -14.03 17.02
N LEU A 7 -2.01 -13.64 17.57
CA LEU A 7 -2.91 -12.65 16.99
C LEU A 7 -2.25 -11.28 16.85
N ALA A 8 -1.44 -10.85 17.82
CA ALA A 8 -0.71 -9.59 17.73
C ALA A 8 0.31 -9.59 16.60
N ILE A 9 1.10 -10.67 16.42
CA ILE A 9 2.07 -10.80 15.32
C ILE A 9 1.35 -10.91 13.98
N HIS A 10 0.22 -11.63 13.92
CA HIS A 10 -0.62 -11.66 12.73
C HIS A 10 -1.12 -10.27 12.37
N GLY A 11 -1.63 -9.53 13.36
CA GLY A 11 -2.09 -8.16 13.19
C GLY A 11 -0.98 -7.19 12.77
N LEU A 12 0.23 -7.33 13.31
CA LEU A 12 1.39 -6.56 12.87
C LEU A 12 1.77 -6.87 11.41
N THR A 13 1.67 -8.15 10.99
CA THR A 13 1.93 -8.54 9.59
C THR A 13 0.90 -7.92 8.64
N LEU A 14 -0.40 -7.97 9.00
CA LEU A 14 -1.46 -7.28 8.24
C LEU A 14 -1.25 -5.77 8.27
N GLY A 15 -0.89 -5.22 9.42
CA GLY A 15 -0.56 -3.79 9.58
C GLY A 15 0.60 -3.35 8.68
N ALA A 16 1.65 -4.17 8.54
CA ALA A 16 2.76 -3.90 7.65
C ALA A 16 2.34 -3.90 6.17
N LEU A 17 1.48 -4.86 5.76
CA LEU A 17 0.87 -4.89 4.44
C LEU A 17 0.10 -3.59 4.16
N TYR A 18 -0.86 -3.26 5.03
CA TYR A 18 -1.68 -2.06 4.89
C TYR A 18 -0.83 -0.79 4.91
N ALA A 19 0.21 -0.75 5.76
CA ALA A 19 1.11 0.39 5.89
C ALA A 19 1.92 0.66 4.61
N MET A 20 2.42 -0.37 3.92
CA MET A 20 3.14 -0.20 2.66
C MET A 20 2.23 0.36 1.56
N VAL A 21 1.01 -0.17 1.44
CA VAL A 21 0.03 0.33 0.46
C VAL A 21 -0.47 1.73 0.85
N ALA A 22 -0.81 1.95 2.11
CA ALA A 22 -1.27 3.25 2.61
C ALA A 22 -0.18 4.33 2.54
N ALA A 23 1.09 3.99 2.75
CA ALA A 23 2.20 4.93 2.59
C ALA A 23 2.32 5.43 1.14
N GLY A 24 2.17 4.53 0.16
CA GLY A 24 2.11 4.89 -1.26
C GLY A 24 0.93 5.81 -1.57
N LEU A 25 -0.26 5.47 -1.09
CA LEU A 25 -1.46 6.27 -1.28
C LEU A 25 -1.37 7.64 -0.60
N ALA A 26 -0.85 7.68 0.64
CA ALA A 26 -0.63 8.92 1.37
C ALA A 26 0.40 9.83 0.68
N LEU A 27 1.44 9.24 0.07
CA LEU A 27 2.42 9.98 -0.71
C LEU A 27 1.80 10.60 -1.96
N MET A 28 1.00 9.81 -2.72
CA MET A 28 0.27 10.33 -3.89
C MET A 28 -0.65 11.49 -3.51
N PHE A 29 -1.45 11.31 -2.47
CA PHE A 29 -2.37 12.34 -2.02
C PHE A 29 -1.63 13.57 -1.48
N GLY A 30 -0.59 13.37 -0.68
CA GLY A 30 0.18 14.47 -0.09
C GLY A 30 0.90 15.33 -1.12
N VAL A 31 1.43 14.72 -2.19
CA VAL A 31 2.24 15.41 -3.21
C VAL A 31 1.39 15.89 -4.39
N VAL A 32 0.54 15.01 -4.93
CA VAL A 32 -0.22 15.28 -6.17
C VAL A 32 -1.64 15.75 -5.90
N ARG A 33 -2.15 15.53 -4.67
CA ARG A 33 -3.51 15.83 -4.22
C ARG A 33 -4.60 15.10 -5.03
N LEU A 34 -4.29 13.88 -5.47
CA LEU A 34 -5.20 13.02 -6.20
C LEU A 34 -5.50 11.76 -5.39
N ILE A 35 -6.78 11.39 -5.34
CA ILE A 35 -7.25 10.14 -4.79
C ILE A 35 -7.24 9.09 -5.91
N ASN A 36 -6.35 8.09 -5.81
CA ASN A 36 -6.23 7.05 -6.81
C ASN A 36 -6.91 5.75 -6.32
N PHE A 37 -8.11 5.48 -6.80
CA PHE A 37 -8.83 4.23 -6.48
C PHE A 37 -8.23 2.98 -7.14
N ALA A 38 -7.39 3.14 -8.17
CA ALA A 38 -6.66 2.02 -8.78
C ALA A 38 -5.38 1.64 -8.02
N HIS A 39 -5.11 2.23 -6.83
CA HIS A 39 -3.84 2.00 -6.14
C HIS A 39 -3.67 0.55 -5.64
N GLY A 40 -4.72 -0.10 -5.17
CA GLY A 40 -4.67 -1.51 -4.76
C GLY A 40 -4.43 -2.47 -5.92
N GLU A 41 -4.78 -2.06 -7.15
CA GLU A 41 -4.48 -2.86 -8.33
C GLU A 41 -2.97 -2.93 -8.61
N PHE A 42 -2.19 -1.96 -8.14
CA PHE A 42 -0.72 -2.05 -8.20
C PHE A 42 -0.18 -3.16 -7.29
N TYR A 43 -0.83 -3.38 -6.13
CA TYR A 43 -0.54 -4.53 -5.28
C TYR A 43 -0.91 -5.84 -6.00
N MET A 44 -2.11 -5.94 -6.53
CA MET A 44 -2.58 -7.11 -7.28
C MET A 44 -1.63 -7.46 -8.44
N LEU A 45 -1.33 -6.49 -9.30
CA LEU A 45 -0.41 -6.66 -10.43
C LEU A 45 1.01 -7.00 -9.97
N GLY A 46 1.47 -6.40 -8.86
CA GLY A 46 2.75 -6.72 -8.23
C GLY A 46 2.83 -8.18 -7.79
N GLY A 47 1.75 -8.68 -7.20
CA GLY A 47 1.61 -10.08 -6.83
C GLY A 47 1.66 -11.02 -8.04
N TYR A 48 0.90 -10.71 -9.10
CA TYR A 48 0.93 -11.51 -10.34
C TYR A 48 2.29 -11.45 -11.06
N ALA A 49 2.92 -10.28 -11.13
CA ALA A 49 4.27 -10.15 -11.70
C ALA A 49 5.30 -10.98 -10.91
N PHE A 50 5.19 -10.96 -9.58
CA PHE A 50 6.04 -11.76 -8.70
C PHE A 50 5.75 -13.26 -8.86
N TRP A 51 4.47 -13.68 -8.86
CA TRP A 51 4.08 -15.07 -9.09
C TRP A 51 4.65 -15.58 -10.41
N TYR A 52 4.49 -14.82 -11.50
CA TYR A 52 5.00 -15.19 -12.81
C TYR A 52 6.52 -15.31 -12.83
N ALA A 53 7.23 -14.32 -12.28
CA ALA A 53 8.68 -14.33 -12.22
C ALA A 53 9.24 -15.49 -11.37
N TYR A 54 8.61 -15.78 -10.25
CA TYR A 54 9.05 -16.82 -9.32
C TYR A 54 8.66 -18.23 -9.77
N ARG A 55 7.38 -18.43 -10.19
CA ARG A 55 6.82 -19.75 -10.49
C ARG A 55 7.04 -20.19 -11.94
N GLU A 56 6.80 -19.28 -12.89
CA GLU A 56 6.87 -19.61 -14.32
C GLU A 56 8.29 -19.46 -14.88
N LEU A 57 9.00 -18.38 -14.49
CA LEU A 57 10.39 -18.16 -14.94
C LEU A 57 11.42 -18.82 -14.02
N GLY A 58 11.04 -19.34 -12.86
CA GLY A 58 11.94 -20.02 -11.92
C GLY A 58 13.01 -19.11 -11.30
N LEU A 59 12.80 -17.80 -11.26
CA LEU A 59 13.77 -16.87 -10.70
C LEU A 59 13.86 -17.02 -9.17
N PRO A 60 15.06 -16.84 -8.57
CA PRO A 60 15.18 -16.81 -7.11
C PRO A 60 14.29 -15.73 -6.48
N TYR A 61 13.73 -15.99 -5.28
CA TYR A 61 12.81 -15.10 -4.59
C TYR A 61 13.23 -13.62 -4.57
N PRO A 62 14.48 -13.25 -4.19
CA PRO A 62 14.88 -11.84 -4.17
C PRO A 62 14.90 -11.21 -5.57
N VAL A 63 15.32 -11.98 -6.59
CA VAL A 63 15.39 -11.49 -7.98
C VAL A 63 13.99 -11.29 -8.55
N ALA A 64 13.10 -12.27 -8.35
CA ALA A 64 11.69 -12.17 -8.74
C ALA A 64 10.99 -10.97 -8.06
N GLY A 65 11.27 -10.76 -6.77
CA GLY A 65 10.74 -9.64 -6.01
C GLY A 65 11.21 -8.28 -6.51
N LEU A 66 12.50 -8.14 -6.78
CA LEU A 66 13.06 -6.91 -7.34
C LEU A 66 12.53 -6.66 -8.76
N ALA A 67 12.43 -7.70 -9.58
CA ALA A 67 11.87 -7.59 -10.94
C ALA A 67 10.41 -7.13 -10.90
N ALA A 68 9.56 -7.75 -10.08
CA ALA A 68 8.17 -7.36 -9.92
C ALA A 68 8.04 -5.91 -9.43
N THR A 69 8.82 -5.51 -8.42
CA THR A 69 8.81 -4.15 -7.88
C THR A 69 9.28 -3.15 -8.95
N GLY A 70 10.31 -3.47 -9.72
CA GLY A 70 10.81 -2.63 -10.83
C GLY A 70 9.79 -2.48 -11.96
N ILE A 71 9.14 -3.57 -12.37
CA ILE A 71 8.07 -3.55 -13.40
C ILE A 71 6.92 -2.66 -12.93
N LEU A 72 6.46 -2.80 -11.70
CA LEU A 72 5.36 -1.99 -11.18
C LEU A 72 5.76 -0.53 -10.97
N SER A 73 7.02 -0.25 -10.60
CA SER A 73 7.53 1.12 -10.57
C SER A 73 7.46 1.78 -11.95
N ALA A 74 7.90 1.08 -12.99
CA ALA A 74 7.80 1.53 -14.38
C ALA A 74 6.34 1.67 -14.83
N PHE A 75 5.46 0.74 -14.43
CA PHE A 75 4.02 0.82 -14.68
C PHE A 75 3.40 2.06 -14.01
N GLY A 76 3.73 2.33 -12.75
CA GLY A 76 3.25 3.51 -12.03
C GLY A 76 3.69 4.82 -12.70
N TRP A 77 4.94 4.87 -13.18
CA TRP A 77 5.45 5.98 -14.01
C TRP A 77 4.65 6.13 -15.30
N ALA A 78 4.44 5.04 -16.03
CA ALA A 78 3.67 5.05 -17.29
C ALA A 78 2.19 5.43 -17.06
N TYR A 79 1.59 4.95 -15.98
CA TYR A 79 0.21 5.25 -15.58
C TYR A 79 0.03 6.75 -15.26
N GLU A 80 0.99 7.35 -14.57
CA GLU A 80 0.96 8.80 -14.36
C GLU A 80 1.04 9.53 -15.69
N HIS A 81 2.00 9.15 -16.54
CA HIS A 81 2.24 9.83 -17.80
C HIS A 81 1.06 9.77 -18.78
N THR A 82 0.37 8.63 -18.85
CA THR A 82 -0.71 8.38 -19.81
C THR A 82 -2.10 8.76 -19.29
N VAL A 83 -2.44 8.33 -18.07
CA VAL A 83 -3.78 8.48 -17.52
C VAL A 83 -3.86 9.67 -16.57
N ILE A 84 -3.03 9.68 -15.51
CA ILE A 84 -3.17 10.67 -14.44
C ILE A 84 -2.94 12.09 -14.93
N ARG A 85 -1.90 12.29 -15.71
CA ARG A 85 -1.56 13.60 -16.29
C ARG A 85 -2.72 14.22 -17.07
N THR A 86 -3.49 13.40 -17.79
CA THR A 86 -4.61 13.88 -18.60
C THR A 86 -5.82 14.33 -17.77
N ILE A 87 -5.98 13.75 -16.57
CA ILE A 87 -7.11 14.01 -15.69
C ILE A 87 -6.80 14.98 -14.55
N LEU A 88 -5.53 15.28 -14.26
CA LEU A 88 -5.14 16.17 -13.14
C LEU A 88 -5.71 17.57 -13.25
N ALA A 89 -5.94 18.08 -14.46
CA ALA A 89 -6.55 19.39 -14.71
C ALA A 89 -8.08 19.35 -14.72
N ARG A 90 -8.68 18.16 -14.60
CA ARG A 90 -10.13 17.98 -14.61
C ARG A 90 -10.70 18.07 -13.18
N THR A 91 -12.04 18.17 -13.09
CA THR A 91 -12.73 18.20 -11.80
C THR A 91 -12.50 16.92 -11.01
N TRP A 92 -12.61 16.97 -9.68
CA TRP A 92 -12.37 15.84 -8.81
C TRP A 92 -13.28 14.63 -9.13
N HIS A 93 -14.50 14.86 -9.60
CA HIS A 93 -15.40 13.78 -10.05
C HIS A 93 -14.84 13.01 -11.25
N VAL A 94 -14.25 13.70 -12.24
CA VAL A 94 -13.62 13.07 -13.40
C VAL A 94 -12.42 12.25 -12.96
N GLN A 95 -11.61 12.78 -12.03
CA GLN A 95 -10.45 12.05 -11.49
C GLN A 95 -10.88 10.77 -10.77
N LEU A 96 -11.93 10.85 -9.95
CA LEU A 96 -12.48 9.70 -9.22
C LEU A 96 -13.01 8.65 -10.19
N ILE A 97 -13.85 9.03 -11.14
CA ILE A 97 -14.43 8.08 -12.13
C ILE A 97 -13.33 7.44 -12.97
N ALA A 98 -12.34 8.21 -13.43
CA ALA A 98 -11.24 7.69 -14.24
C ALA A 98 -10.38 6.67 -13.48
N THR A 99 -10.07 6.92 -12.20
CA THR A 99 -9.30 5.97 -11.39
C THR A 99 -10.10 4.72 -11.02
N LEU A 100 -11.40 4.84 -10.77
CA LEU A 100 -12.30 3.70 -10.60
C LEU A 100 -12.43 2.86 -11.89
N ALA A 101 -12.61 3.52 -13.05
CA ALA A 101 -12.65 2.84 -14.33
C ALA A 101 -11.34 2.10 -14.61
N THR A 102 -10.19 2.70 -14.25
CA THR A 102 -8.88 2.04 -14.34
C THR A 102 -8.81 0.81 -13.44
N SER A 103 -9.28 0.89 -12.19
CA SER A 103 -9.32 -0.24 -11.26
C SER A 103 -10.11 -1.40 -11.86
N ILE A 104 -11.34 -1.15 -12.31
CA ILE A 104 -12.20 -2.15 -12.96
C ILE A 104 -11.52 -2.74 -14.21
N THR A 105 -10.88 -1.91 -15.02
CA THR A 105 -10.16 -2.36 -16.22
C THR A 105 -9.00 -3.28 -15.87
N LEU A 106 -8.17 -2.90 -14.89
CA LEU A 106 -7.01 -3.70 -14.47
C LEU A 106 -7.43 -5.03 -13.85
N THR A 107 -8.48 -5.04 -13.02
CA THR A 107 -9.05 -6.28 -12.46
C THR A 107 -9.54 -7.22 -13.57
N ASN A 108 -10.30 -6.71 -14.53
CA ASN A 108 -10.79 -7.55 -15.64
C ASN A 108 -9.66 -8.02 -16.56
N LEU A 109 -8.66 -7.20 -16.82
CA LEU A 109 -7.46 -7.63 -17.56
C LEU A 109 -6.70 -8.72 -16.80
N ALA A 110 -6.58 -8.62 -15.47
CA ALA A 110 -5.97 -9.67 -14.67
C ALA A 110 -6.75 -10.99 -14.75
N ILE A 111 -8.09 -10.94 -14.72
CA ILE A 111 -8.96 -12.12 -14.92
C ILE A 111 -8.74 -12.74 -16.30
N LEU A 112 -8.66 -11.94 -17.35
CA LEU A 112 -8.44 -12.43 -18.72
C LEU A 112 -7.06 -13.09 -18.89
N VAL A 113 -6.03 -12.54 -18.27
CA VAL A 113 -4.64 -13.02 -18.43
C VAL A 113 -4.32 -14.18 -17.47
N PHE A 114 -4.71 -14.08 -16.20
CA PHE A 114 -4.30 -15.00 -15.13
C PHE A 114 -5.44 -15.95 -14.69
N GLY A 115 -6.67 -15.70 -15.14
CA GLY A 115 -7.87 -16.43 -14.71
C GLY A 115 -8.39 -15.96 -13.35
N THR A 116 -9.48 -16.58 -12.90
CA THR A 116 -10.15 -16.25 -11.63
C THR A 116 -9.61 -17.04 -10.44
N GLN A 117 -8.82 -18.09 -10.69
CA GLN A 117 -8.31 -18.96 -9.63
C GLN A 117 -7.21 -18.27 -8.83
N PRO A 118 -7.25 -18.36 -7.48
CA PRO A 118 -6.19 -17.85 -6.64
C PRO A 118 -4.83 -18.45 -7.00
N LYS A 119 -3.78 -17.64 -7.00
CA LYS A 119 -2.40 -18.06 -7.23
C LYS A 119 -1.64 -18.14 -5.92
N GLU A 120 -0.98 -19.27 -5.70
CA GLU A 120 -0.17 -19.51 -4.50
C GLU A 120 1.32 -19.39 -4.81
N VAL A 121 2.06 -18.81 -3.88
CA VAL A 121 3.52 -18.66 -3.97
C VAL A 121 4.17 -19.30 -2.74
N PRO A 122 4.14 -20.64 -2.61
CA PRO A 122 4.80 -21.30 -1.50
C PRO A 122 6.33 -21.10 -1.58
N THR A 123 6.91 -20.67 -0.46
CA THR A 123 8.35 -20.48 -0.32
C THR A 123 8.88 -21.30 0.86
N ALA A 124 10.18 -21.60 0.89
CA ALA A 124 10.78 -22.27 2.03
C ALA A 124 10.58 -21.52 3.35
N LEU A 125 10.54 -20.17 3.29
CA LEU A 125 10.32 -19.32 4.46
C LEU A 125 8.86 -19.33 4.96
N SER A 126 7.89 -19.55 4.08
CA SER A 126 6.48 -19.64 4.49
C SER A 126 6.12 -20.99 5.09
N SER A 127 6.82 -22.05 4.69
CA SER A 127 6.64 -23.41 5.22
C SER A 127 7.46 -23.70 6.49
N THR A 128 8.51 -22.91 6.76
CA THR A 128 9.30 -23.06 7.99
C THR A 128 8.58 -22.39 9.16
N ILE A 129 8.18 -23.20 10.12
CA ILE A 129 7.51 -22.72 11.35
C ILE A 129 8.58 -22.55 12.44
N LEU A 130 8.60 -21.38 13.06
CA LEU A 130 9.38 -21.07 14.25
C LEU A 130 8.49 -21.28 15.48
N GLU A 131 8.92 -22.13 16.39
CA GLU A 131 8.27 -22.30 17.69
C GLU A 131 9.07 -21.59 18.78
N VAL A 132 8.51 -20.51 19.33
CA VAL A 132 9.12 -19.75 20.41
C VAL A 132 8.11 -19.59 21.53
N GLY A 133 8.39 -20.20 22.69
CA GLY A 133 7.53 -20.05 23.87
C GLY A 133 6.10 -20.56 23.67
N GLY A 134 5.89 -21.63 22.87
CA GLY A 134 4.56 -22.19 22.57
C GLY A 134 3.84 -21.51 21.38
N VAL A 135 4.36 -20.41 20.86
CA VAL A 135 3.77 -19.70 19.71
C VAL A 135 4.36 -20.21 18.40
N ARG A 136 3.50 -20.54 17.44
CA ARG A 136 3.86 -21.03 16.11
C ARG A 136 3.79 -19.91 15.08
N LEU A 137 4.93 -19.54 14.52
CA LEU A 137 5.03 -18.44 13.55
C LEU A 137 5.75 -18.88 12.28
N ALA A 138 5.18 -18.57 11.11
CA ALA A 138 5.91 -18.72 9.86
C ALA A 138 7.06 -17.70 9.81
N TRP A 139 8.28 -18.13 9.46
CA TRP A 139 9.45 -17.27 9.28
C TRP A 139 9.16 -16.08 8.38
N GLN A 140 8.34 -16.27 7.36
CA GLN A 140 7.93 -15.22 6.43
C GLN A 140 7.32 -14.00 7.12
N ARG A 141 6.60 -14.17 8.24
CA ARG A 141 6.02 -13.03 8.99
C ARG A 141 7.09 -12.11 9.56
N LEU A 142 8.18 -12.69 10.08
CA LEU A 142 9.31 -11.90 10.58
C LEU A 142 10.04 -11.18 9.45
N VAL A 143 10.17 -11.84 8.29
CA VAL A 143 10.74 -11.22 7.08
C VAL A 143 9.89 -10.04 6.63
N VAL A 144 8.56 -10.17 6.61
CA VAL A 144 7.64 -9.07 6.27
C VAL A 144 7.84 -7.88 7.20
N LEU A 145 7.89 -8.10 8.52
CA LEU A 145 8.07 -7.03 9.50
C LEU A 145 9.44 -6.35 9.38
N ALA A 146 10.50 -7.14 9.25
CA ALA A 146 11.86 -6.60 9.08
C ALA A 146 11.99 -5.81 7.76
N ALA A 147 11.47 -6.35 6.65
CA ALA A 147 11.47 -5.67 5.37
C ALA A 147 10.63 -4.38 5.40
N ALA A 148 9.47 -4.39 6.04
CA ALA A 148 8.64 -3.19 6.20
C ALA A 148 9.39 -2.07 6.93
N ILE A 149 10.11 -2.39 8.02
CA ILE A 149 10.95 -1.41 8.74
C ILE A 149 12.02 -0.82 7.82
N VAL A 150 12.72 -1.66 7.06
CA VAL A 150 13.76 -1.22 6.12
C VAL A 150 13.16 -0.33 5.01
N ILE A 151 12.02 -0.74 4.44
CA ILE A 151 11.32 0.02 3.39
C ILE A 151 10.87 1.38 3.93
N PHE A 152 10.26 1.44 5.12
CA PHE A 152 9.82 2.71 5.71
C PHE A 152 10.99 3.61 6.09
N ALA A 153 12.06 3.06 6.65
CA ALA A 153 13.29 3.82 6.93
C ALA A 153 13.92 4.37 5.64
N GLY A 154 13.96 3.54 4.59
CA GLY A 154 14.42 3.95 3.26
C GLY A 154 13.57 5.04 2.64
N LEU A 155 12.24 4.91 2.71
CA LEU A 155 11.30 5.93 2.23
C LEU A 155 11.47 7.25 2.98
N GLU A 156 11.55 7.19 4.30
CA GLU A 156 11.76 8.35 5.16
C GLU A 156 13.08 9.05 4.83
N TRP A 157 14.18 8.27 4.72
CA TRP A 157 15.48 8.79 4.34
C TRP A 157 15.45 9.44 2.95
N PHE A 158 14.83 8.76 1.97
CA PHE A 158 14.68 9.29 0.62
C PHE A 158 13.92 10.60 0.61
N VAL A 159 12.75 10.65 1.25
CA VAL A 159 11.92 11.86 1.32
C VAL A 159 12.63 12.98 2.08
N ALA A 160 13.39 12.65 3.15
CA ALA A 160 14.10 13.65 3.95
C ALA A 160 15.35 14.22 3.27
N ARG A 161 16.14 13.38 2.60
CA ARG A 161 17.50 13.71 2.18
C ARG A 161 17.67 13.94 0.67
N SER A 162 16.89 13.26 -0.19
CA SER A 162 17.05 13.37 -1.63
C SER A 162 16.57 14.72 -2.19
N LYS A 163 17.09 15.13 -3.34
CA LYS A 163 16.60 16.31 -4.09
C LYS A 163 15.14 16.13 -4.48
N MET A 164 14.77 14.93 -4.95
CA MET A 164 13.39 14.59 -5.31
C MET A 164 12.46 14.64 -4.09
N GLY A 165 12.88 14.11 -2.96
CA GLY A 165 12.11 14.18 -1.71
C GLY A 165 11.90 15.62 -1.21
N LYS A 166 12.90 16.50 -1.39
CA LYS A 166 12.75 17.94 -1.10
C LYS A 166 11.70 18.57 -2.02
N ALA A 167 11.73 18.26 -3.31
CA ALA A 167 10.75 18.73 -4.29
C ALA A 167 9.32 18.20 -3.97
N MET A 168 9.20 16.93 -3.57
CA MET A 168 7.92 16.34 -3.11
C MET A 168 7.35 17.10 -1.90
N ARG A 169 8.18 17.38 -0.88
CA ARG A 169 7.73 18.14 0.28
C ARG A 169 7.37 19.60 -0.05
N ALA A 170 8.09 20.25 -0.94
CA ALA A 170 7.74 21.59 -1.43
C ALA A 170 6.41 21.57 -2.15
N MET A 171 6.23 20.61 -3.07
CA MET A 171 5.00 20.45 -3.86
C MET A 171 3.77 20.14 -2.99
N SER A 172 3.95 19.40 -1.89
CA SER A 172 2.87 19.14 -0.93
C SER A 172 2.37 20.42 -0.22
N GLN A 173 3.23 21.41 -0.07
CA GLN A 173 2.86 22.70 0.52
C GLN A 173 2.15 23.61 -0.48
N ASN A 174 2.78 23.87 -1.63
CA ASN A 174 2.22 24.72 -2.67
C ASN A 174 2.74 24.33 -4.05
N ARG A 175 1.89 23.69 -4.86
CA ARG A 175 2.22 23.23 -6.20
C ARG A 175 2.50 24.40 -7.18
N GLU A 176 1.73 25.49 -7.07
CA GLU A 176 1.86 26.64 -7.97
C GLU A 176 3.17 27.39 -7.69
N ALA A 177 3.48 27.63 -6.43
CA ALA A 177 4.75 28.26 -6.03
C ALA A 177 5.95 27.42 -6.50
N CYS A 178 5.88 26.09 -6.45
CA CYS A 178 6.92 25.20 -6.94
C CYS A 178 7.18 25.39 -8.44
N ALA A 179 6.12 25.51 -9.24
CA ALA A 179 6.24 25.77 -10.68
C ALA A 179 6.90 27.10 -10.99
N ILE A 180 6.58 28.16 -10.22
CA ILE A 180 7.16 29.50 -10.39
C ILE A 180 8.67 29.50 -10.08
N VAL A 181 9.12 28.76 -9.07
CA VAL A 181 10.56 28.68 -8.71
C VAL A 181 11.33 27.63 -9.52
N GLY A 182 10.73 27.05 -10.58
CA GLY A 182 11.40 26.16 -11.51
C GLY A 182 11.47 24.68 -11.07
N VAL A 183 10.68 24.24 -10.09
CA VAL A 183 10.55 22.82 -9.77
C VAL A 183 9.69 22.15 -10.86
N ASP A 184 10.23 21.09 -11.48
CA ASP A 184 9.47 20.30 -12.45
C ASP A 184 8.40 19.47 -11.76
N VAL A 185 7.20 20.05 -11.65
CA VAL A 185 6.03 19.45 -11.01
C VAL A 185 5.66 18.10 -11.63
N GLN A 186 5.91 17.95 -12.93
CA GLN A 186 5.59 16.72 -13.65
C GLN A 186 6.56 15.60 -13.28
N GLN A 187 7.85 15.85 -13.24
CA GLN A 187 8.82 14.85 -12.81
C GLN A 187 8.58 14.42 -11.35
N VAL A 188 8.17 15.35 -10.50
CA VAL A 188 7.80 15.01 -9.12
C VAL A 188 6.57 14.11 -9.05
N ALA A 189 5.54 14.36 -9.88
CA ALA A 189 4.37 13.50 -9.95
C ALA A 189 4.72 12.11 -10.48
N LEU A 190 5.48 12.00 -11.57
CA LEU A 190 5.97 10.73 -12.13
C LEU A 190 6.74 9.91 -11.08
N ALA A 191 7.69 10.52 -10.37
CA ALA A 191 8.46 9.86 -9.32
C ALA A 191 7.56 9.42 -8.15
N THR A 192 6.57 10.22 -7.78
CA THR A 192 5.61 9.89 -6.73
C THR A 192 4.82 8.64 -7.09
N PHE A 193 4.28 8.54 -8.30
CA PHE A 193 3.53 7.36 -8.76
C PHE A 193 4.42 6.12 -8.88
N ALA A 194 5.64 6.27 -9.40
CA ALA A 194 6.61 5.17 -9.50
C ALA A 194 6.96 4.59 -8.12
N ILE A 195 7.26 5.44 -7.13
CA ILE A 195 7.57 5.02 -5.77
C ILE A 195 6.35 4.38 -5.10
N SER A 196 5.16 4.96 -5.28
CA SER A 196 3.93 4.44 -4.68
C SER A 196 3.57 3.06 -5.25
N ALA A 197 3.72 2.86 -6.56
CA ALA A 197 3.52 1.57 -7.21
C ALA A 197 4.57 0.54 -6.76
N ALA A 198 5.83 0.96 -6.58
CA ALA A 198 6.89 0.12 -6.03
C ALA A 198 6.58 -0.33 -4.59
N LEU A 199 6.05 0.54 -3.74
CA LEU A 199 5.64 0.21 -2.37
C LEU A 199 4.50 -0.82 -2.36
N ALA A 200 3.48 -0.64 -3.20
CA ALA A 200 2.38 -1.58 -3.34
C ALA A 200 2.86 -2.95 -3.84
N ALA A 201 3.74 -2.98 -4.85
CA ALA A 201 4.33 -4.21 -5.36
C ALA A 201 5.24 -4.90 -4.32
N ALA A 202 6.06 -4.14 -3.58
CA ALA A 202 6.88 -4.69 -2.51
C ALA A 202 6.02 -5.34 -1.40
N ALA A 203 4.89 -4.72 -1.05
CA ALA A 203 3.91 -5.32 -0.14
C ALA A 203 3.40 -6.66 -0.69
N ALA A 204 3.03 -6.73 -1.98
CA ALA A 204 2.58 -7.96 -2.62
C ALA A 204 3.65 -9.05 -2.61
N VAL A 205 4.89 -8.73 -2.98
CA VAL A 205 6.03 -9.66 -2.98
C VAL A 205 6.25 -10.28 -1.61
N LEU A 206 6.25 -9.45 -0.56
CA LEU A 206 6.54 -9.88 0.81
C LEU A 206 5.42 -10.75 1.40
N VAL A 207 4.18 -10.47 1.03
CA VAL A 207 2.99 -11.05 1.66
C VAL A 207 2.38 -12.21 0.85
N SER A 208 2.65 -12.30 -0.47
CA SER A 208 2.17 -13.39 -1.34
C SER A 208 2.53 -14.82 -0.86
N PRO A 209 3.65 -15.07 -0.16
CA PRO A 209 3.90 -16.39 0.42
C PRO A 209 2.99 -16.76 1.59
N LEU A 210 2.29 -15.80 2.18
CA LEU A 210 1.36 -15.98 3.30
C LEU A 210 -0.11 -15.94 2.88
N PHE A 211 -0.42 -15.20 1.80
CA PHE A 211 -1.79 -14.99 1.32
C PHE A 211 -1.85 -15.17 -0.20
N ASN A 212 -2.91 -15.78 -0.66
CA ASN A 212 -3.14 -16.01 -2.07
C ASN A 212 -3.34 -14.70 -2.85
N ILE A 213 -2.89 -14.69 -4.10
CA ILE A 213 -3.11 -13.60 -5.04
C ILE A 213 -4.36 -13.93 -5.84
N PHE A 214 -5.33 -13.01 -5.89
CA PHE A 214 -6.55 -13.13 -6.67
C PHE A 214 -6.96 -11.77 -7.25
N PRO A 215 -7.75 -11.72 -8.33
CA PRO A 215 -8.00 -10.47 -9.07
C PRO A 215 -8.69 -9.38 -8.24
N ASP A 216 -9.57 -9.75 -7.32
CA ASP A 216 -10.37 -8.77 -6.55
C ASP A 216 -9.66 -8.23 -5.29
N VAL A 217 -8.43 -8.70 -5.00
CA VAL A 217 -7.70 -8.30 -3.79
C VAL A 217 -7.40 -6.81 -3.75
N GLY A 218 -7.19 -6.19 -4.92
CA GLY A 218 -6.84 -4.77 -5.05
C GLY A 218 -7.92 -3.83 -4.52
N ALA A 219 -9.17 -4.06 -4.88
CA ALA A 219 -10.29 -3.19 -4.51
C ALA A 219 -10.47 -3.09 -2.98
N LEU A 220 -10.53 -4.24 -2.28
CA LEU A 220 -10.68 -4.26 -0.82
C LEU A 220 -9.47 -3.63 -0.12
N LEU A 221 -8.25 -3.92 -0.63
CA LEU A 221 -7.02 -3.37 -0.07
C LEU A 221 -6.95 -1.85 -0.25
N THR A 222 -7.41 -1.32 -1.40
CA THR A 222 -7.54 0.12 -1.63
C THR A 222 -8.41 0.77 -0.56
N LEU A 223 -9.58 0.21 -0.28
CA LEU A 223 -10.50 0.74 0.72
C LEU A 223 -9.90 0.74 2.13
N LYS A 224 -9.22 -0.34 2.53
CA LYS A 224 -8.53 -0.41 3.83
C LYS A 224 -7.36 0.57 3.92
N ALA A 225 -6.57 0.70 2.85
CA ALA A 225 -5.51 1.70 2.78
C ALA A 225 -6.07 3.13 2.89
N PHE A 226 -7.22 3.40 2.25
CA PHE A 226 -7.93 4.66 2.42
C PHE A 226 -8.35 4.90 3.87
N ALA A 227 -8.95 3.89 4.51
CA ALA A 227 -9.32 3.99 5.92
C ALA A 227 -8.09 4.35 6.79
N ALA A 228 -6.95 3.73 6.52
CA ALA A 228 -5.70 4.01 7.22
C ALA A 228 -5.16 5.42 6.93
N VAL A 229 -5.21 5.90 5.68
CA VAL A 229 -4.77 7.25 5.30
C VAL A 229 -5.66 8.32 5.93
N ILE A 230 -6.98 8.11 5.93
CA ILE A 230 -7.95 9.04 6.56
C ILE A 230 -7.75 9.05 8.06
N ALA A 231 -7.72 7.88 8.71
CA ALA A 231 -7.52 7.78 10.15
C ALA A 231 -6.14 8.31 10.60
N GLY A 232 -5.11 8.12 9.79
CA GLY A 232 -3.76 8.62 10.05
C GLY A 232 -3.61 10.12 9.84
N GLY A 233 -4.43 10.71 8.96
CA GLY A 233 -4.39 12.11 8.51
C GLY A 233 -3.96 12.21 7.04
N PHE A 234 -4.82 12.83 6.24
CA PHE A 234 -4.62 12.94 4.78
C PHE A 234 -3.26 13.53 4.42
N GLY A 235 -2.51 12.81 3.55
CA GLY A 235 -1.20 13.26 3.06
C GLY A 235 -0.05 13.16 4.06
N TYR A 236 -0.30 12.62 5.26
CA TYR A 236 0.73 12.42 6.28
C TYR A 236 1.16 10.95 6.34
N VAL A 237 2.24 10.61 5.64
CA VAL A 237 2.72 9.23 5.44
C VAL A 237 2.95 8.50 6.77
N ARG A 238 3.63 9.13 7.75
CA ARG A 238 3.89 8.52 9.06
C ARG A 238 2.59 8.21 9.81
N GLY A 239 1.59 9.09 9.70
CA GLY A 239 0.26 8.89 10.28
C GLY A 239 -0.46 7.71 9.64
N ALA A 240 -0.43 7.60 8.31
CA ALA A 240 -1.00 6.49 7.57
C ALA A 240 -0.35 5.15 7.97
N ILE A 241 0.99 5.10 8.11
CA ILE A 241 1.71 3.91 8.60
C ILE A 241 1.24 3.52 10.00
N ALA A 242 1.20 4.47 10.95
CA ALA A 242 0.78 4.19 12.32
C ALA A 242 -0.68 3.70 12.40
N ALA A 243 -1.60 4.36 11.67
CA ALA A 243 -3.00 3.95 11.58
C ALA A 243 -3.16 2.55 10.96
N SER A 244 -2.34 2.20 9.97
CA SER A 244 -2.34 0.87 9.35
C SER A 244 -1.99 -0.23 10.34
N PHE A 245 -0.98 -0.03 11.19
CA PHE A 245 -0.64 -0.99 12.24
C PHE A 245 -1.76 -1.11 13.28
N LEU A 246 -2.39 -0.01 13.67
CA LEU A 246 -3.55 -0.05 14.58
C LEU A 246 -4.72 -0.81 13.96
N ILE A 247 -5.04 -0.55 12.68
CA ILE A 247 -6.09 -1.28 11.95
C ILE A 247 -5.74 -2.77 11.87
N GLY A 248 -4.51 -3.14 11.49
CA GLY A 248 -4.11 -4.53 11.37
C GLY A 248 -4.20 -5.29 12.70
N ILE A 249 -3.78 -4.67 13.80
CA ILE A 249 -3.89 -5.27 15.15
C ILE A 249 -5.35 -5.41 15.56
N THR A 250 -6.16 -4.37 15.43
CA THR A 250 -7.59 -4.41 15.80
C THR A 250 -8.37 -5.40 14.95
N GLU A 251 -8.08 -5.50 13.65
CA GLU A 251 -8.68 -6.49 12.75
C GLU A 251 -8.32 -7.93 13.16
N SER A 252 -7.05 -8.18 13.47
CA SER A 252 -6.59 -9.50 13.90
C SER A 252 -7.23 -9.92 15.23
N LEU A 253 -7.28 -9.02 16.21
CA LEU A 253 -7.92 -9.29 17.50
C LEU A 253 -9.43 -9.52 17.34
N ALA A 254 -10.09 -8.73 16.49
CA ALA A 254 -11.52 -8.91 16.23
C ALA A 254 -11.81 -10.23 15.49
N ALA A 255 -10.95 -10.65 14.58
CA ALA A 255 -11.07 -11.94 13.90
C ALA A 255 -10.92 -13.11 14.88
N GLY A 256 -10.04 -13.00 15.89
CA GLY A 256 -9.82 -14.04 16.89
C GLY A 256 -10.86 -14.08 18.00
N TYR A 257 -11.31 -12.92 18.50
CA TYR A 257 -12.19 -12.85 19.68
C TYR A 257 -13.67 -12.59 19.38
N LEU A 258 -13.99 -11.92 18.25
CA LEU A 258 -15.37 -11.61 17.89
C LEU A 258 -15.88 -12.53 16.77
N SER A 259 -15.45 -12.30 15.54
CA SER A 259 -15.83 -13.11 14.39
C SER A 259 -14.96 -12.80 13.18
N TYR A 260 -14.51 -13.84 12.49
CA TYR A 260 -13.77 -13.70 11.24
C TYR A 260 -14.60 -13.03 10.13
N ALA A 261 -15.93 -13.22 10.13
CA ALA A 261 -16.83 -12.65 9.12
C ALA A 261 -16.86 -11.12 9.13
N TYR A 262 -16.65 -10.49 10.28
CA TYR A 262 -16.72 -9.03 10.43
C TYR A 262 -15.34 -8.34 10.43
N LYS A 263 -14.25 -9.09 10.23
CA LYS A 263 -12.89 -8.55 10.30
C LYS A 263 -12.67 -7.33 9.39
N ASP A 264 -13.20 -7.38 8.15
CA ASP A 264 -13.02 -6.30 7.19
C ASP A 264 -13.77 -5.02 7.57
N ALA A 265 -14.90 -5.14 8.28
CA ALA A 265 -15.66 -4.00 8.78
C ALA A 265 -14.92 -3.21 9.86
N ILE A 266 -14.04 -3.87 10.63
CA ILE A 266 -13.29 -3.26 11.74
C ILE A 266 -12.43 -2.09 11.28
N ALA A 267 -11.80 -2.18 10.10
CA ALA A 267 -11.02 -1.09 9.53
C ALA A 267 -11.85 0.18 9.34
N PHE A 268 -13.08 0.01 8.87
CA PHE A 268 -14.00 1.15 8.64
C PHE A 268 -14.57 1.68 9.96
N VAL A 269 -14.92 0.80 10.89
CA VAL A 269 -15.35 1.20 12.25
C VAL A 269 -14.25 2.01 12.93
N PHE A 270 -13.00 1.52 12.87
CA PHE A 270 -11.85 2.25 13.41
C PHE A 270 -11.72 3.64 12.77
N MET A 271 -11.80 3.73 11.45
CA MET A 271 -11.75 5.01 10.74
C MET A 271 -12.85 5.96 11.22
N VAL A 272 -14.10 5.50 11.31
CA VAL A 272 -15.25 6.32 11.76
C VAL A 272 -15.05 6.79 13.19
N LEU A 273 -14.63 5.91 14.11
CA LEU A 273 -14.35 6.27 15.51
C LEU A 273 -13.24 7.33 15.60
N VAL A 274 -12.16 7.17 14.83
CA VAL A 274 -11.08 8.17 14.79
C VAL A 274 -11.61 9.52 14.30
N LEU A 275 -12.39 9.56 13.22
CA LEU A 275 -12.94 10.80 12.68
C LEU A 275 -13.94 11.50 13.62
N LEU A 276 -14.73 10.73 14.38
CA LEU A 276 -15.65 11.29 15.39
C LEU A 276 -14.88 11.99 16.52
N VAL A 277 -13.74 11.45 16.93
CA VAL A 277 -12.92 12.01 18.01
C VAL A 277 -11.94 13.06 17.50
N ARG A 278 -11.35 12.82 16.31
CA ARG A 278 -10.35 13.68 15.66
C ARG A 278 -10.66 13.81 14.16
N PRO A 279 -11.45 14.80 13.74
CA PRO A 279 -11.87 14.94 12.33
C PRO A 279 -10.73 15.18 11.33
N HIS A 280 -9.52 15.52 11.80
CA HIS A 280 -8.33 15.68 10.97
C HIS A 280 -7.45 14.41 10.94
N GLY A 281 -7.92 13.31 11.52
CA GLY A 281 -7.13 12.09 11.75
C GLY A 281 -6.24 12.17 12.98
N LEU A 282 -5.63 11.03 13.36
CA LEU A 282 -4.83 10.91 14.59
C LEU A 282 -3.63 11.87 14.63
N PHE A 283 -2.99 12.08 13.48
CA PHE A 283 -1.76 12.86 13.33
C PHE A 283 -1.92 14.06 12.37
N GLY A 284 -3.15 14.33 11.88
CA GLY A 284 -3.43 15.45 10.99
C GLY A 284 -3.16 16.79 11.70
N ARG A 285 -2.46 17.71 11.02
CA ARG A 285 -2.34 19.08 11.48
C ARG A 285 -3.60 19.86 11.12
N ARG A 286 -4.10 20.69 12.04
CA ARG A 286 -5.08 21.73 11.68
C ARG A 286 -4.43 22.63 10.63
N ILE A 287 -4.89 22.53 9.40
CA ILE A 287 -4.60 23.56 8.41
C ILE A 287 -5.45 24.74 8.87
N GLY A 288 -4.82 25.74 9.50
CA GLY A 288 -5.50 27.00 9.81
C GLY A 288 -6.02 27.57 8.49
N ILE A 289 -7.32 27.78 8.44
CA ILE A 289 -8.02 28.53 7.40
C ILE A 289 -7.61 29.98 7.52
#